data_e77a9ebc28244ba25170d08d86aee55f
#
_entry.id   e77a9ebc28244ba25170d08d86aee55f
#
_cell.length_a   1.000
_cell.length_b   1.000
_cell.length_c   1.000
_cell.angle_alpha   90.00
_cell.angle_beta   90.00
_cell.angle_gamma   90.00
#
_symmetry.space_group_name_H-M   'P 1'
#
loop_
_entity.id
_entity.type
_entity.pdbx_description
1 polymer ?
#
loop_
_entity_poly.entity_id
_entity_poly.type
_entity_poly.pdbx_seq_one_letter_code
_entity_poly.pdbx_strand_id
1 'polypeptide(L)'
;MSYVLVINSGSSSIKFQIVDPTSNASDDPFVSGLVEQIGEPQGRITIKYDGQKFVVQKAVPTHADGLQETFKLLDAKGIGPTQLDIVAAGHRVVHGGMVFSEPELILDPVVDMIRDLIPLAPLHNPANIDGIEVARALLPDIPHVAVFDTGFFRDLPPAAALYAINAEVAEQNLIRRYGFHGTSHEFVSSQVPELIGRDPLHTRQIVLHLGNGASASAVANGHPIDTSMGLTPLAGLAMGTRSGDIDPGIIFHL
;
A
#
# COMPACT_ATOMS: atom_id res chain seq x y z
N MET A 1 -20.48 -16.69 4.59
CA MET A 1 -19.20 -16.52 3.89
C MET A 1 -18.62 -15.24 4.43
N SER A 2 -17.44 -15.32 5.01
CA SER A 2 -16.81 -14.16 5.63
C SER A 2 -15.91 -13.44 4.62
N TYR A 3 -15.84 -12.12 4.70
CA TYR A 3 -15.10 -11.27 3.77
C TYR A 3 -14.08 -10.39 4.51
N VAL A 4 -13.06 -9.96 3.79
CA VAL A 4 -12.08 -8.96 4.25
C VAL A 4 -12.20 -7.73 3.36
N LEU A 5 -12.28 -6.55 3.99
CA LEU A 5 -12.21 -5.26 3.32
C LEU A 5 -10.74 -4.84 3.22
N VAL A 6 -10.26 -4.59 2.01
CA VAL A 6 -8.90 -4.07 1.76
C VAL A 6 -8.99 -2.62 1.30
N ILE A 7 -8.26 -1.73 1.96
CA ILE A 7 -8.27 -0.28 1.71
C ILE A 7 -6.87 0.21 1.39
N ASN A 8 -6.78 1.00 0.33
CA ASN A 8 -5.56 1.72 -0.05
C ASN A 8 -5.94 3.21 -0.28
N SER A 9 -5.70 4.03 0.74
CA SER A 9 -5.96 5.47 0.72
C SER A 9 -4.75 6.23 0.20
N GLY A 10 -4.92 6.94 -0.91
CA GLY A 10 -3.97 7.91 -1.44
C GLY A 10 -4.45 9.34 -1.19
N SER A 11 -3.64 10.34 -1.52
CA SER A 11 -3.93 11.76 -1.25
C SER A 11 -5.25 12.27 -1.85
N SER A 12 -5.64 11.76 -3.02
CA SER A 12 -6.85 12.17 -3.76
C SER A 12 -7.71 10.99 -4.20
N SER A 13 -7.47 9.79 -3.68
CA SER A 13 -8.21 8.60 -4.09
C SER A 13 -8.22 7.52 -3.01
N ILE A 14 -9.25 6.68 -3.03
CA ILE A 14 -9.33 5.46 -2.22
C ILE A 14 -9.61 4.29 -3.17
N LYS A 15 -8.71 3.31 -3.19
CA LYS A 15 -8.99 2.01 -3.79
C LYS A 15 -9.43 1.05 -2.70
N PHE A 16 -10.44 0.25 -2.97
CA PHE A 16 -10.88 -0.78 -2.04
C PHE A 16 -11.27 -2.06 -2.75
N GLN A 17 -11.19 -3.14 -2.03
CA GLN A 17 -11.67 -4.46 -2.46
C GLN A 17 -12.37 -5.15 -1.29
N ILE A 18 -13.40 -5.92 -1.57
CA ILE A 18 -13.97 -6.89 -0.66
C ILE A 18 -13.60 -8.25 -1.22
N VAL A 19 -12.84 -9.03 -0.46
CA VAL A 19 -12.29 -10.31 -0.90
C VAL A 19 -12.76 -11.44 0.00
N ASP A 20 -12.96 -12.60 -0.58
CA ASP A 20 -13.09 -13.85 0.16
C ASP A 20 -11.68 -14.35 0.49
N PRO A 21 -11.28 -14.43 1.76
CA PRO A 21 -9.94 -14.86 2.13
C PRO A 21 -9.66 -16.34 1.83
N THR A 22 -10.69 -17.11 1.46
CA THR A 22 -10.57 -18.54 1.09
C THR A 22 -10.46 -18.75 -0.43
N SER A 23 -10.66 -17.69 -1.23
CA SER A 23 -10.49 -17.73 -2.68
C SER A 23 -9.02 -17.79 -3.08
N ASN A 24 -8.74 -18.20 -4.31
CA ASN A 24 -7.36 -18.17 -4.82
C ASN A 24 -6.93 -16.72 -5.05
N ALA A 25 -5.64 -16.47 -4.91
CA ALA A 25 -5.06 -15.16 -5.14
C ALA A 25 -5.20 -14.63 -6.58
N SER A 26 -5.46 -15.54 -7.53
CA SER A 26 -5.73 -15.22 -8.95
C SER A 26 -7.18 -14.87 -9.23
N ASP A 27 -8.09 -15.10 -8.28
CA ASP A 27 -9.51 -14.86 -8.48
C ASP A 27 -9.81 -13.36 -8.39
N ASP A 28 -10.79 -12.90 -9.15
CA ASP A 28 -11.26 -11.52 -9.04
C ASP A 28 -11.87 -11.28 -7.66
N PRO A 29 -11.66 -10.09 -7.06
CA PRO A 29 -12.30 -9.75 -5.80
C PRO A 29 -13.82 -9.76 -5.93
N PHE A 30 -14.51 -10.13 -4.86
CA PHE A 30 -15.98 -10.13 -4.82
C PHE A 30 -16.56 -8.77 -5.18
N VAL A 31 -15.95 -7.68 -4.64
CA VAL A 31 -16.22 -6.30 -5.03
C VAL A 31 -14.89 -5.57 -5.17
N SER A 32 -14.77 -4.70 -6.16
CA SER A 32 -13.68 -3.72 -6.22
C SER A 32 -14.22 -2.32 -6.49
N GLY A 33 -13.52 -1.32 -6.00
CA GLY A 33 -13.94 0.05 -6.24
C GLY A 33 -12.81 1.06 -6.12
N LEU A 34 -13.14 2.25 -6.62
CA LEU A 34 -12.23 3.38 -6.67
C LEU A 34 -13.02 4.67 -6.47
N VAL A 35 -12.61 5.44 -5.48
CA VAL A 35 -13.01 6.83 -5.30
C VAL A 35 -11.89 7.70 -5.82
N GLU A 36 -12.19 8.65 -6.70
CA GLU A 36 -11.21 9.52 -7.36
C GLU A 36 -11.57 10.98 -7.20
N GLN A 37 -10.55 11.85 -7.32
CA GLN A 37 -10.73 13.31 -7.28
C GLN A 37 -11.33 13.78 -5.95
N ILE A 38 -10.88 13.19 -4.84
CA ILE A 38 -11.27 13.62 -3.49
C ILE A 38 -10.73 15.04 -3.26
N GLY A 39 -11.59 15.92 -2.76
CA GLY A 39 -11.29 17.34 -2.56
C GLY A 39 -11.55 18.22 -3.80
N GLU A 40 -11.88 17.63 -4.95
CA GLU A 40 -12.20 18.37 -6.17
C GLU A 40 -13.71 18.61 -6.33
N PRO A 41 -14.13 19.61 -7.14
CA PRO A 41 -15.56 19.92 -7.36
C PRO A 41 -16.35 18.76 -7.97
N GLN A 42 -15.67 17.88 -8.70
CA GLN A 42 -16.28 16.69 -9.32
C GLN A 42 -15.44 15.47 -8.96
N GLY A 43 -15.95 14.66 -8.05
CA GLY A 43 -15.40 13.36 -7.72
C GLY A 43 -16.09 12.24 -8.48
N ARG A 44 -15.50 11.05 -8.41
CA ARG A 44 -16.04 9.86 -9.06
C ARG A 44 -15.92 8.65 -8.13
N ILE A 45 -17.02 7.90 -7.99
CA ILE A 45 -17.03 6.61 -7.31
C ILE A 45 -17.33 5.54 -8.35
N THR A 46 -16.41 4.62 -8.52
CA THR A 46 -16.57 3.46 -9.41
C THR A 46 -16.64 2.19 -8.56
N ILE A 47 -17.64 1.35 -8.78
CA ILE A 47 -17.79 0.03 -8.15
C ILE A 47 -17.89 -1.01 -9.24
N LYS A 48 -17.15 -2.11 -9.09
CA LYS A 48 -17.26 -3.31 -9.95
C LYS A 48 -17.72 -4.48 -9.10
N TYR A 49 -18.78 -5.13 -9.54
CA TYR A 49 -19.38 -6.29 -8.89
C TYR A 49 -20.13 -7.13 -9.93
N ASP A 50 -19.97 -8.43 -9.88
CA ASP A 50 -20.65 -9.40 -10.76
C ASP A 50 -20.52 -9.03 -12.26
N GLY A 51 -19.28 -8.72 -12.69
CA GLY A 51 -18.99 -8.33 -14.07
C GLY A 51 -19.56 -6.97 -14.51
N GLN A 52 -20.31 -6.30 -13.63
CA GLN A 52 -20.90 -4.98 -13.89
C GLN A 52 -20.03 -3.85 -13.32
N LYS A 53 -20.09 -2.68 -13.98
CA LYS A 53 -19.43 -1.45 -13.54
C LYS A 53 -20.47 -0.37 -13.27
N PHE A 54 -20.49 0.14 -12.04
CA PHE A 54 -21.34 1.25 -11.62
C PHE A 54 -20.48 2.49 -11.39
N VAL A 55 -20.90 3.61 -11.92
CA VAL A 55 -20.18 4.89 -11.78
C VAL A 55 -21.14 5.97 -11.27
N VAL A 56 -20.73 6.64 -10.20
CA VAL A 56 -21.41 7.81 -9.67
C VAL A 56 -20.47 9.00 -9.73
N GLN A 57 -20.92 10.11 -10.29
CA GLN A 57 -20.19 11.38 -10.32
C GLN A 57 -20.86 12.35 -9.34
N LYS A 58 -20.12 12.78 -8.33
CA LYS A 58 -20.54 13.76 -7.33
C LYS A 58 -19.30 14.33 -6.63
N ALA A 59 -19.45 15.49 -6.00
CA ALA A 59 -18.40 16.02 -5.14
C ALA A 59 -18.12 15.03 -3.99
N VAL A 60 -16.84 14.78 -3.74
CA VAL A 60 -16.32 13.97 -2.64
C VAL A 60 -15.35 14.84 -1.85
N PRO A 61 -15.80 15.64 -0.88
CA PRO A 61 -14.97 16.62 -0.20
C PRO A 61 -13.80 16.01 0.58
N THR A 62 -14.03 14.87 1.24
CA THR A 62 -13.06 14.21 2.12
C THR A 62 -13.00 12.70 1.89
N HIS A 63 -11.98 12.05 2.42
CA HIS A 63 -11.89 10.59 2.46
C HIS A 63 -13.06 9.96 3.22
N ALA A 64 -13.51 10.62 4.30
CA ALA A 64 -14.68 10.19 5.06
C ALA A 64 -15.94 10.17 4.19
N ASP A 65 -16.21 11.26 3.45
CA ASP A 65 -17.35 11.32 2.54
C ASP A 65 -17.26 10.24 1.47
N GLY A 66 -16.05 9.98 0.95
CA GLY A 66 -15.80 8.96 -0.07
C GLY A 66 -16.13 7.54 0.42
N LEU A 67 -15.64 7.15 1.59
CA LEU A 67 -15.92 5.83 2.17
C LEU A 67 -17.39 5.70 2.59
N GLN A 68 -17.96 6.69 3.26
CA GLN A 68 -19.37 6.66 3.66
C GLN A 68 -20.30 6.52 2.46
N GLU A 69 -20.06 7.30 1.41
CA GLU A 69 -20.88 7.21 0.20
C GLU A 69 -20.70 5.88 -0.51
N THR A 70 -19.46 5.37 -0.55
CA THR A 70 -19.20 4.04 -1.09
C THR A 70 -19.99 2.97 -0.35
N PHE A 71 -19.97 2.98 0.98
CA PHE A 71 -20.71 1.99 1.79
C PHE A 71 -22.22 2.10 1.58
N LYS A 72 -22.78 3.31 1.50
CA LYS A 72 -24.20 3.52 1.15
C LYS A 72 -24.55 2.94 -0.22
N LEU A 73 -23.68 3.13 -1.21
CA LEU A 73 -23.90 2.59 -2.55
C LEU A 73 -23.83 1.06 -2.58
N LEU A 74 -22.91 0.47 -1.81
CA LEU A 74 -22.79 -0.97 -1.65
C LEU A 74 -24.00 -1.56 -0.91
N ASP A 75 -24.42 -0.93 0.20
CA ASP A 75 -25.60 -1.34 0.97
C ASP A 75 -26.88 -1.28 0.12
N ALA A 76 -27.05 -0.24 -0.69
CA ALA A 76 -28.19 -0.12 -1.59
C ALA A 76 -28.23 -1.25 -2.66
N LYS A 77 -27.12 -1.94 -2.87
CA LYS A 77 -27.01 -3.10 -3.79
C LYS A 77 -27.04 -4.45 -3.06
N GLY A 78 -27.17 -4.46 -1.73
CA GLY A 78 -27.17 -5.67 -0.93
C GLY A 78 -25.77 -6.33 -0.77
N ILE A 79 -24.70 -5.59 -1.01
CA ILE A 79 -23.31 -6.05 -0.98
C ILE A 79 -22.40 -5.16 -0.13
N GLY A 80 -22.99 -4.41 0.78
CA GLY A 80 -22.28 -3.51 1.68
C GLY A 80 -21.99 -4.11 3.05
N PRO A 81 -21.29 -3.36 3.91
CA PRO A 81 -20.89 -3.84 5.24
C PRO A 81 -22.07 -4.22 6.16
N THR A 82 -23.29 -3.74 5.89
CA THR A 82 -24.47 -4.10 6.67
C THR A 82 -25.07 -5.46 6.26
N GLN A 83 -24.73 -5.99 5.09
CA GLN A 83 -25.25 -7.26 4.56
C GLN A 83 -24.18 -8.35 4.49
N LEU A 84 -22.94 -7.97 4.32
CA LEU A 84 -21.81 -8.90 4.25
C LEU A 84 -21.19 -9.10 5.64
N ASP A 85 -20.77 -10.30 5.90
CA ASP A 85 -19.98 -10.64 7.10
C ASP A 85 -18.53 -10.21 6.89
N ILE A 86 -18.25 -8.90 7.06
CA ILE A 86 -16.90 -8.35 7.02
C ILE A 86 -16.23 -8.64 8.35
N VAL A 87 -15.24 -9.52 8.34
CA VAL A 87 -14.57 -9.99 9.57
C VAL A 87 -13.29 -9.23 9.90
N ALA A 88 -12.72 -8.49 8.95
CA ALA A 88 -11.52 -7.67 9.15
C ALA A 88 -11.38 -6.61 8.07
N ALA A 89 -10.59 -5.57 8.35
CA ALA A 89 -10.16 -4.58 7.37
C ALA A 89 -8.63 -4.50 7.31
N GLY A 90 -8.06 -4.66 6.11
CA GLY A 90 -6.64 -4.48 5.83
C GLY A 90 -6.36 -3.09 5.24
N HIS A 91 -5.36 -2.40 5.76
CA HIS A 91 -4.96 -1.06 5.32
C HIS A 91 -3.53 -1.07 4.80
N ARG A 92 -3.34 -0.65 3.56
CA ARG A 92 -2.00 -0.37 3.06
C ARG A 92 -1.49 0.94 3.64
N VAL A 93 -0.31 0.90 4.25
CA VAL A 93 0.46 2.05 4.73
C VAL A 93 1.76 2.11 3.95
N VAL A 94 2.08 3.28 3.39
CA VAL A 94 3.23 3.39 2.49
C VAL A 94 4.55 3.27 3.24
N HIS A 95 4.68 3.85 4.44
CA HIS A 95 5.95 3.87 5.16
C HIS A 95 5.82 3.37 6.60
N GLY A 96 6.48 2.26 6.89
CA GLY A 96 6.55 1.66 8.23
C GLY A 96 7.84 1.98 8.99
N GLY A 97 8.76 2.75 8.40
CA GLY A 97 10.05 3.07 9.01
C GLY A 97 10.88 1.82 9.31
N MET A 98 11.65 1.88 10.38
CA MET A 98 12.34 0.74 10.98
C MET A 98 11.52 0.08 12.10
N VAL A 99 10.30 0.59 12.31
CA VAL A 99 9.43 0.16 13.42
C VAL A 99 8.61 -1.05 13.01
N PHE A 100 8.03 -1.02 11.81
CA PHE A 100 7.12 -2.06 11.34
C PHE A 100 7.79 -2.93 10.26
N SER A 101 7.89 -4.24 10.53
CA SER A 101 8.36 -5.25 9.57
C SER A 101 7.24 -6.22 9.14
N GLU A 102 6.24 -6.38 9.98
CA GLU A 102 5.12 -7.31 9.79
C GLU A 102 3.80 -6.55 9.77
N PRO A 103 2.71 -7.18 9.30
CA PRO A 103 1.37 -6.64 9.51
C PRO A 103 1.06 -6.41 10.98
N GLU A 104 0.41 -5.27 11.30
CA GLU A 104 0.18 -4.86 12.68
C GLU A 104 -1.31 -4.59 12.95
N LEU A 105 -1.85 -5.09 14.06
CA LEU A 105 -3.21 -4.78 14.50
C LEU A 105 -3.29 -3.30 14.90
N ILE A 106 -4.17 -2.55 14.25
CA ILE A 106 -4.28 -1.11 14.44
C ILE A 106 -5.02 -0.79 15.74
N LEU A 107 -4.25 -0.50 16.78
CA LEU A 107 -4.69 0.15 18.00
C LEU A 107 -4.25 1.62 17.98
N ASP A 108 -4.76 2.45 18.92
CA ASP A 108 -4.40 3.88 18.95
C ASP A 108 -2.89 4.15 19.00
N PRO A 109 -2.07 3.41 19.78
CA PRO A 109 -0.62 3.58 19.74
C PRO A 109 0.01 3.32 18.36
N VAL A 110 -0.55 2.39 17.58
CA VAL A 110 -0.06 2.11 16.23
C VAL A 110 -0.33 3.28 15.29
N VAL A 111 -1.51 3.91 15.40
CA VAL A 111 -1.83 5.13 14.64
C VAL A 111 -0.85 6.25 14.98
N ASP A 112 -0.53 6.44 16.26
CA ASP A 112 0.45 7.45 16.71
C ASP A 112 1.85 7.16 16.16
N MET A 113 2.30 5.90 16.19
CA MET A 113 3.58 5.49 15.60
C MET A 113 3.63 5.73 14.08
N ILE A 114 2.52 5.48 13.35
CA ILE A 114 2.43 5.79 11.91
C ILE A 114 2.47 7.31 11.69
N ARG A 115 1.88 8.10 12.59
CA ARG A 115 1.91 9.57 12.55
C ARG A 115 3.31 10.12 12.74
N ASP A 116 4.10 9.53 13.65
CA ASP A 116 5.50 9.88 13.87
C ASP A 116 6.39 9.63 12.63
N LEU A 117 5.96 8.73 11.73
CA LEU A 117 6.64 8.46 10.46
C LEU A 117 6.25 9.40 9.31
N ILE A 118 5.35 10.36 9.53
CA ILE A 118 4.97 11.36 8.50
C ILE A 118 6.17 12.09 7.89
N PRO A 119 7.22 12.49 8.64
CA PRO A 119 8.40 13.12 8.04
C PRO A 119 9.10 12.28 6.96
N LEU A 120 9.02 10.95 7.03
CA LEU A 120 9.57 10.05 6.02
C LEU A 120 8.64 9.87 4.79
N ALA A 121 7.34 10.11 4.95
CA ALA A 121 6.35 9.96 3.87
C ALA A 121 5.24 11.04 3.94
N PRO A 122 5.59 12.33 3.83
CA PRO A 122 4.64 13.43 4.06
C PRO A 122 3.51 13.50 3.02
N LEU A 123 3.70 12.89 1.85
CA LEU A 123 2.69 12.84 0.79
C LEU A 123 1.76 11.60 0.87
N HIS A 124 2.06 10.63 1.75
CA HIS A 124 1.37 9.35 1.77
C HIS A 124 0.78 8.99 3.13
N ASN A 125 1.60 8.97 4.20
CA ASN A 125 1.15 8.54 5.52
C ASN A 125 -0.03 9.34 6.07
N PRO A 126 -0.15 10.68 5.89
CA PRO A 126 -1.35 11.40 6.31
C PRO A 126 -2.63 10.83 5.71
N ALA A 127 -2.67 10.60 4.40
CA ALA A 127 -3.84 10.03 3.73
C ALA A 127 -4.13 8.58 4.16
N ASN A 128 -3.08 7.80 4.48
CA ASN A 128 -3.25 6.46 5.03
C ASN A 128 -3.90 6.51 6.42
N ILE A 129 -3.46 7.42 7.29
CA ILE A 129 -4.04 7.64 8.63
C ILE A 129 -5.50 8.06 8.51
N ASP A 130 -5.82 9.04 7.67
CA ASP A 130 -7.21 9.48 7.43
C ASP A 130 -8.09 8.29 7.03
N GLY A 131 -7.61 7.45 6.10
CA GLY A 131 -8.34 6.25 5.68
C GLY A 131 -8.54 5.22 6.80
N ILE A 132 -7.54 5.02 7.65
CA ILE A 132 -7.59 4.14 8.82
C ILE A 132 -8.62 4.66 9.84
N GLU A 133 -8.52 5.93 10.23
CA GLU A 133 -9.39 6.53 11.24
C GLU A 133 -10.86 6.50 10.80
N VAL A 134 -11.11 6.84 9.54
CA VAL A 134 -12.46 6.78 8.95
C VAL A 134 -13.00 5.36 8.92
N ALA A 135 -12.22 4.41 8.47
CA ALA A 135 -12.68 3.02 8.39
C ALA A 135 -12.94 2.43 9.78
N ARG A 136 -12.08 2.72 10.78
CA ARG A 136 -12.29 2.31 12.17
C ARG A 136 -13.55 2.93 12.78
N ALA A 137 -13.86 4.18 12.42
CA ALA A 137 -15.09 4.83 12.87
C ALA A 137 -16.36 4.24 12.23
N LEU A 138 -16.26 3.78 10.97
CA LEU A 138 -17.39 3.17 10.24
C LEU A 138 -17.59 1.69 10.57
N LEU A 139 -16.53 0.98 10.92
CA LEU A 139 -16.51 -0.45 11.21
C LEU A 139 -15.79 -0.73 12.56
N PRO A 140 -16.31 -0.23 13.69
CA PRO A 140 -15.61 -0.28 14.97
C PRO A 140 -15.52 -1.69 15.58
N ASP A 141 -16.38 -2.61 15.17
CA ASP A 141 -16.54 -3.94 15.77
C ASP A 141 -15.65 -5.01 15.14
N ILE A 142 -14.86 -4.65 14.11
CA ILE A 142 -13.95 -5.57 13.43
C ILE A 142 -12.48 -5.18 13.66
N PRO A 143 -11.52 -6.13 13.62
CA PRO A 143 -10.11 -5.80 13.64
C PRO A 143 -9.67 -5.07 12.36
N HIS A 144 -8.81 -4.07 12.53
CA HIS A 144 -8.13 -3.35 11.45
C HIS A 144 -6.64 -3.67 11.49
N VAL A 145 -6.04 -3.98 10.34
CA VAL A 145 -4.63 -4.39 10.23
C VAL A 145 -3.90 -3.47 9.26
N ALA A 146 -2.79 -2.91 9.67
CA ALA A 146 -1.87 -2.16 8.80
C ALA A 146 -0.88 -3.11 8.15
N VAL A 147 -0.65 -2.90 6.85
CA VAL A 147 0.37 -3.62 6.07
C VAL A 147 1.26 -2.59 5.38
N PHE A 148 2.58 -2.69 5.58
CA PHE A 148 3.52 -1.64 5.23
C PHE A 148 4.29 -1.96 3.96
N ASP A 149 4.34 -1.02 3.00
CA ASP A 149 5.10 -1.21 1.77
C ASP A 149 6.61 -1.39 2.01
N THR A 150 7.13 -0.84 3.10
CA THR A 150 8.54 -0.95 3.47
C THR A 150 8.86 -2.22 4.25
N GLY A 151 7.85 -2.94 4.77
CA GLY A 151 8.02 -4.07 5.69
C GLY A 151 8.92 -5.17 5.11
N PHE A 152 8.61 -5.64 3.91
CA PHE A 152 9.41 -6.67 3.22
C PHE A 152 10.89 -6.31 3.09
N PHE A 153 11.22 -5.03 2.94
CA PHE A 153 12.60 -4.55 2.74
C PHE A 153 13.31 -4.10 4.02
N ARG A 154 12.70 -4.30 5.19
CA ARG A 154 13.28 -3.83 6.45
C ARG A 154 14.68 -4.39 6.69
N ASP A 155 14.87 -5.65 6.41
CA ASP A 155 16.12 -6.39 6.68
C ASP A 155 17.04 -6.49 5.45
N LEU A 156 17.00 -5.49 4.57
CA LEU A 156 17.97 -5.37 3.49
C LEU A 156 19.40 -5.39 4.03
N PRO A 157 20.32 -6.12 3.35
CA PRO A 157 21.74 -6.11 3.71
C PRO A 157 22.30 -4.67 3.76
N PRO A 158 23.24 -4.36 4.66
CA PRO A 158 23.83 -3.02 4.78
C PRO A 158 24.36 -2.46 3.44
N ALA A 159 24.93 -3.30 2.61
CA ALA A 159 25.44 -2.91 1.28
C ALA A 159 24.35 -2.40 0.33
N ALA A 160 23.11 -2.87 0.47
CA ALA A 160 21.97 -2.40 -0.28
C ALA A 160 21.20 -1.27 0.44
N ALA A 161 21.21 -1.29 1.78
CA ALA A 161 20.40 -0.38 2.58
C ALA A 161 21.04 0.99 2.81
N LEU A 162 22.38 1.06 2.91
CA LEU A 162 23.07 2.27 3.33
C LEU A 162 23.46 3.15 2.13
N TYR A 163 23.35 4.46 2.32
CA TYR A 163 23.91 5.45 1.41
C TYR A 163 25.34 5.80 1.81
N ALA A 164 26.19 6.15 0.84
CA ALA A 164 27.57 6.60 1.05
C ALA A 164 27.63 8.04 1.57
N ILE A 165 27.05 8.28 2.75
CA ILE A 165 27.08 9.56 3.48
C ILE A 165 27.63 9.35 4.89
N ASN A 166 27.82 10.41 5.65
CA ASN A 166 28.24 10.30 7.04
C ASN A 166 27.26 9.42 7.83
N ALA A 167 27.76 8.37 8.49
CA ALA A 167 26.94 7.36 9.15
C ALA A 167 26.13 7.95 10.32
N GLU A 168 26.71 8.88 11.10
CA GLU A 168 26.02 9.54 12.22
C GLU A 168 24.86 10.40 11.72
N VAL A 169 25.06 11.14 10.62
CA VAL A 169 24.00 11.93 9.98
C VAL A 169 22.90 11.01 9.44
N ALA A 170 23.27 9.89 8.83
CA ALA A 170 22.30 8.93 8.32
C ALA A 170 21.44 8.33 9.44
N GLU A 171 22.06 7.94 10.55
CA GLU A 171 21.39 7.36 11.71
C GLU A 171 20.46 8.38 12.39
N GLN A 172 20.94 9.59 12.67
CA GLN A 172 20.16 10.65 13.33
C GLN A 172 18.94 11.07 12.52
N ASN A 173 18.99 10.96 11.20
CA ASN A 173 17.92 11.36 10.28
C ASN A 173 17.18 10.19 9.66
N LEU A 174 17.39 8.96 10.13
CA LEU A 174 16.78 7.72 9.62
C LEU A 174 16.95 7.55 8.10
N ILE A 175 18.12 7.98 7.57
CA ILE A 175 18.40 7.93 6.12
C ILE A 175 18.95 6.57 5.76
N ARG A 176 18.14 5.82 5.03
CA ARG A 176 18.53 4.55 4.39
C ARG A 176 17.63 4.28 3.19
N ARG A 177 17.95 3.24 2.42
CA ARG A 177 17.03 2.66 1.45
C ARG A 177 15.99 1.85 2.22
N TYR A 178 14.71 2.22 2.10
CA TYR A 178 13.59 1.49 2.69
C TYR A 178 12.97 0.52 1.70
N GLY A 179 12.93 0.87 0.41
CA GLY A 179 12.15 0.13 -0.58
C GLY A 179 10.65 0.34 -0.40
N PHE A 180 9.89 0.09 -1.46
CA PHE A 180 8.43 0.27 -1.46
C PHE A 180 7.79 -0.79 -2.36
N HIS A 181 6.44 -0.85 -2.36
CA HIS A 181 5.67 -1.93 -2.98
C HIS A 181 6.01 -3.31 -2.38
N GLY A 182 6.47 -3.34 -1.13
CA GLY A 182 6.96 -4.55 -0.47
C GLY A 182 5.95 -5.69 -0.49
N THR A 183 4.69 -5.41 -0.18
CA THR A 183 3.60 -6.40 -0.25
C THR A 183 3.47 -7.06 -1.61
N SER A 184 3.66 -6.30 -2.70
CA SER A 184 3.64 -6.83 -4.06
C SER A 184 4.88 -7.68 -4.36
N HIS A 185 6.06 -7.22 -3.97
CA HIS A 185 7.31 -7.96 -4.17
C HIS A 185 7.33 -9.26 -3.36
N GLU A 186 6.90 -9.22 -2.12
CA GLU A 186 6.79 -10.37 -1.23
C GLU A 186 5.81 -11.41 -1.80
N PHE A 187 4.59 -10.97 -2.12
CA PHE A 187 3.56 -11.83 -2.67
C PHE A 187 4.03 -12.51 -3.97
N VAL A 188 4.51 -11.75 -4.95
CA VAL A 188 4.96 -12.30 -6.24
C VAL A 188 6.13 -13.26 -6.03
N SER A 189 7.13 -12.89 -5.22
CA SER A 189 8.29 -13.74 -4.95
C SER A 189 7.93 -15.04 -4.23
N SER A 190 6.89 -15.04 -3.40
CA SER A 190 6.41 -16.25 -2.71
C SER A 190 5.70 -17.23 -3.65
N GLN A 191 5.04 -16.73 -4.71
CA GLN A 191 4.32 -17.58 -5.67
C GLN A 191 5.22 -18.25 -6.71
N VAL A 192 6.31 -17.59 -7.11
CA VAL A 192 7.18 -18.07 -8.19
C VAL A 192 7.79 -19.45 -7.94
N PRO A 193 8.31 -19.80 -6.74
CA PRO A 193 8.87 -21.12 -6.49
C PRO A 193 7.91 -22.27 -6.79
N GLU A 194 6.66 -22.15 -6.36
CA GLU A 194 5.61 -23.14 -6.63
C GLU A 194 5.34 -23.26 -8.12
N LEU A 195 5.17 -22.13 -8.82
CA LEU A 195 4.90 -22.10 -10.26
C LEU A 195 5.98 -22.76 -11.11
N ILE A 196 7.24 -22.68 -10.70
CA ILE A 196 8.37 -23.26 -11.42
C ILE A 196 8.86 -24.60 -10.85
N GLY A 197 8.17 -25.13 -9.83
CA GLY A 197 8.52 -26.39 -9.17
C GLY A 197 9.88 -26.39 -8.49
N ARG A 198 10.26 -25.28 -7.83
CA ARG A 198 11.52 -25.13 -7.13
C ARG A 198 11.31 -24.90 -5.63
N ASP A 199 12.31 -25.29 -4.85
CA ASP A 199 12.34 -24.97 -3.42
C ASP A 199 12.51 -23.45 -3.21
N PRO A 200 11.65 -22.80 -2.42
CA PRO A 200 11.78 -21.38 -2.08
C PRO A 200 13.15 -20.99 -1.52
N LEU A 201 13.75 -21.88 -0.71
CA LEU A 201 15.07 -21.65 -0.08
C LEU A 201 16.25 -21.75 -1.07
N HIS A 202 16.01 -22.14 -2.32
CA HIS A 202 17.02 -22.26 -3.37
C HIS A 202 16.67 -21.46 -4.62
N THR A 203 15.79 -20.46 -4.48
CA THR A 203 15.34 -19.63 -5.59
C THR A 203 15.94 -18.23 -5.53
N ARG A 204 16.42 -17.74 -6.68
CA ARG A 204 16.85 -16.35 -6.88
C ARG A 204 15.97 -15.71 -7.94
N GLN A 205 15.45 -14.53 -7.64
CA GLN A 205 14.43 -13.89 -8.46
C GLN A 205 14.72 -12.40 -8.62
N ILE A 206 14.33 -11.85 -9.77
CA ILE A 206 14.12 -10.41 -9.94
C ILE A 206 12.62 -10.21 -10.07
N VAL A 207 12.06 -9.43 -9.17
CA VAL A 207 10.63 -9.11 -9.16
C VAL A 207 10.44 -7.68 -9.66
N LEU A 208 9.52 -7.49 -10.57
CA LEU A 208 9.17 -6.20 -11.14
C LEU A 208 7.72 -5.85 -10.76
N HIS A 209 7.54 -4.73 -10.08
CA HIS A 209 6.24 -4.10 -9.89
C HIS A 209 6.12 -2.97 -10.91
N LEU A 210 5.30 -3.15 -11.95
CA LEU A 210 5.18 -2.22 -13.08
C LEU A 210 3.76 -1.65 -13.14
N GLY A 211 3.59 -0.45 -12.57
CA GLY A 211 2.36 0.33 -12.61
C GLY A 211 2.67 1.80 -12.91
N ASN A 212 1.83 2.72 -12.47
CA ASN A 212 2.14 4.16 -12.52
C ASN A 212 3.37 4.49 -11.65
N GLY A 213 3.49 3.85 -10.47
CA GLY A 213 4.76 3.66 -9.78
C GLY A 213 5.42 2.37 -10.26
N ALA A 214 6.75 2.34 -10.37
CA ALA A 214 7.48 1.16 -10.78
C ALA A 214 8.69 0.91 -9.87
N SER A 215 8.95 -0.36 -9.56
CA SER A 215 10.12 -0.78 -8.79
C SER A 215 10.59 -2.18 -9.18
N ALA A 216 11.87 -2.43 -8.95
CA ALA A 216 12.48 -3.75 -9.09
C ALA A 216 13.06 -4.18 -7.75
N SER A 217 13.07 -5.47 -7.47
CA SER A 217 13.80 -6.06 -6.34
C SER A 217 14.52 -7.32 -6.73
N ALA A 218 15.64 -7.57 -6.06
CA ALA A 218 16.32 -8.86 -6.09
C ALA A 218 15.97 -9.62 -4.81
N VAL A 219 15.46 -10.84 -4.98
CA VAL A 219 15.03 -11.71 -3.87
C VAL A 219 15.83 -13.01 -3.96
N ALA A 220 16.44 -13.42 -2.87
CA ALA A 220 17.17 -14.67 -2.77
C ALA A 220 16.67 -15.47 -1.58
N ASN A 221 16.28 -16.71 -1.82
CA ASN A 221 15.84 -17.64 -0.78
C ASN A 221 14.64 -17.09 0.05
N GLY A 222 13.73 -16.36 -0.62
CA GLY A 222 12.58 -15.70 0.02
C GLY A 222 12.88 -14.36 0.69
N HIS A 223 14.14 -13.91 0.75
CA HIS A 223 14.53 -12.64 1.38
C HIS A 223 14.97 -11.59 0.35
N PRO A 224 14.56 -10.33 0.50
CA PRO A 224 15.02 -9.25 -0.38
C PRO A 224 16.50 -8.95 -0.11
N ILE A 225 17.30 -8.87 -1.16
CA ILE A 225 18.73 -8.55 -1.08
C ILE A 225 19.05 -7.19 -1.70
N ASP A 226 18.16 -6.65 -2.53
CA ASP A 226 18.25 -5.31 -3.09
C ASP A 226 16.89 -4.84 -3.61
N THR A 227 16.74 -3.52 -3.76
CA THR A 227 15.53 -2.90 -4.34
C THR A 227 15.89 -1.57 -5.00
N SER A 228 15.14 -1.19 -6.03
CA SER A 228 15.40 0.03 -6.80
C SER A 228 14.96 1.32 -6.10
N MET A 229 13.86 1.30 -5.32
CA MET A 229 13.42 2.50 -4.60
C MET A 229 14.26 2.73 -3.34
N GLY A 230 14.47 4.01 -2.99
CA GLY A 230 15.42 4.44 -1.96
C GLY A 230 14.79 4.83 -0.64
N LEU A 231 15.24 5.99 -0.10
CA LEU A 231 14.64 6.66 1.07
C LEU A 231 13.18 7.00 0.81
N THR A 232 12.88 7.41 -0.42
CA THR A 232 11.52 7.72 -0.88
C THR A 232 11.21 6.87 -2.13
N PRO A 233 9.95 6.77 -2.56
CA PRO A 233 9.58 6.05 -3.77
C PRO A 233 9.91 6.84 -5.06
N LEU A 234 10.99 7.63 -5.07
CA LEU A 234 11.47 8.39 -6.21
C LEU A 234 12.60 7.69 -6.95
N ALA A 235 13.60 7.15 -6.21
CA ALA A 235 14.79 6.51 -6.78
C ALA A 235 14.45 5.27 -7.61
N GLY A 236 15.36 4.87 -8.47
CA GLY A 236 15.28 3.65 -9.28
C GLY A 236 14.73 3.89 -10.68
N LEU A 237 13.70 3.15 -11.06
CA LEU A 237 13.15 3.15 -12.41
C LEU A 237 12.43 4.48 -12.73
N ALA A 238 12.48 4.90 -14.00
CA ALA A 238 11.59 5.96 -14.50
C ALA A 238 10.13 5.49 -14.42
N MET A 239 9.25 6.38 -13.99
CA MET A 239 7.84 6.10 -13.71
C MET A 239 6.91 7.08 -14.44
N GLY A 240 5.61 6.90 -14.34
CA GLY A 240 4.63 7.75 -15.02
C GLY A 240 4.76 9.25 -14.69
N THR A 241 5.09 9.57 -13.42
CA THR A 241 5.17 10.97 -12.91
C THR A 241 6.44 11.25 -12.11
N ARG A 242 7.39 10.32 -12.06
CA ARG A 242 8.65 10.41 -11.30
C ARG A 242 9.82 10.04 -12.19
N SER A 243 10.92 10.80 -12.08
CA SER A 243 12.11 10.59 -12.92
C SER A 243 12.82 9.26 -12.73
N GLY A 244 12.65 8.62 -11.57
CA GLY A 244 13.60 7.60 -11.15
C GLY A 244 14.92 8.22 -10.67
N ASP A 245 16.03 7.49 -10.85
CA ASP A 245 17.36 8.01 -10.51
C ASP A 245 17.68 9.27 -11.32
N ILE A 246 18.15 10.28 -10.61
CA ILE A 246 18.52 11.58 -11.19
C ILE A 246 19.80 12.08 -10.50
N ASP A 247 20.71 12.64 -11.27
CA ASP A 247 21.87 13.34 -10.72
C ASP A 247 21.39 14.62 -9.99
N PRO A 248 21.63 14.77 -8.68
CA PRO A 248 21.24 15.96 -7.93
C PRO A 248 21.82 17.26 -8.52
N GLY A 249 22.93 17.20 -9.24
CA GLY A 249 23.52 18.34 -9.94
C GLY A 249 22.59 18.98 -10.96
N ILE A 250 21.65 18.22 -11.53
CA ILE A 250 20.64 18.73 -12.46
C ILE A 250 19.74 19.77 -11.78
N ILE A 251 19.38 19.55 -10.50
CA ILE A 251 18.50 20.46 -9.74
C ILE A 251 19.17 21.84 -9.56
N PHE A 252 20.51 21.86 -9.39
CA PHE A 252 21.26 23.11 -9.23
C PHE A 252 21.65 23.73 -10.58
N HIS A 253 21.58 22.97 -11.67
CA HIS A 253 21.90 23.46 -13.01
C HIS A 253 20.71 24.20 -13.66
N LEU A 254 19.48 23.79 -13.34
CA LEU A 254 18.22 24.39 -13.82
C LEU A 254 17.83 25.64 -13.02
#